data_26f4c9693d8b8e0f9997ea3776faa70e
#
_entry.id   26f4c9693d8b8e0f9997ea3776faa70e
#
_cell.length_a   1.000
_cell.length_b   1.000
_cell.length_c   1.000
_cell.angle_alpha   90.00
_cell.angle_beta   90.00
_cell.angle_gamma   90.00
#
_symmetry.space_group_name_H-M   'P 1'
#
loop_
_entity.id
_entity.type
_entity.pdbx_description
1 polymer ?
#
loop_
_entity_poly.entity_id
_entity_poly.type
_entity_poly.pdbx_seq_one_letter_code
_entity_poly.pdbx_strand_id
1 'polypeptide(L)'
;MRFEHSDLVRCFRRFFPLRSFRSFQKGAAAVLCGAVLSCAIFLSYGMGQGGNGGAGTVYAQENEKELTDELYALSAVLMDADNGRILLQKNGTQVLPMASTTKIMTCILALELADAEEYVTVSSYASGMPKVHLGTRAGQVFQMKDLLYSLMLESHNDSAVIIAEHIGKKLSGGDSVNSGTGTAAERTAVRSTAPENPASEDMAPEEAALEDAISESTEEESRDAVLRFTARMNEKAEEIGCTDTFFVTPNGLDAILTLTDEAGNTVERQHSTTAADLARIMSYCVTDSPKKEEFLEITRTQSWSFTDYVEGEDGEWRMGSSSYSCTNHNAFLSMMEGALTGKTGFTAKAGYCYVGALERDGKIFSIALLACGWPNNKSWKWHDARLLYEYGLANYEKRDIYQKAELPLIPVQEGICDSVSLTQEETDISLLLGSPDEISAQLSLAESLEAPVEAGMTVGWQNYYVNGELYESLPIRTAEAVAKRTFRYCLGEILRLIWL
;
A
#
# COMPACT_ATOMS: atom_id res chain seq x y z
N MET A 1 1.12 -42.24 0.10
CA MET A 1 0.15 -41.13 -0.01
C MET A 1 0.31 -40.54 -1.40
N ARG A 2 -0.69 -40.67 -2.24
CA ARG A 2 -0.70 -40.08 -3.59
C ARG A 2 -1.18 -38.64 -3.45
N PHE A 3 -0.36 -37.67 -3.79
CA PHE A 3 -0.78 -36.28 -3.98
C PHE A 3 -1.39 -36.16 -5.38
N GLU A 4 -2.60 -35.67 -5.46
CA GLU A 4 -3.28 -35.45 -6.73
C GLU A 4 -2.81 -34.14 -7.39
N HIS A 5 -2.72 -34.16 -8.71
CA HIS A 5 -2.25 -33.08 -9.58
C HIS A 5 -3.04 -31.75 -9.43
N SER A 6 -4.18 -31.78 -8.75
CA SER A 6 -5.06 -30.64 -8.48
C SER A 6 -4.50 -29.64 -7.44
N ASP A 7 -3.66 -30.09 -6.51
CA ASP A 7 -3.17 -29.26 -5.41
C ASP A 7 -1.99 -28.37 -5.82
N LEU A 8 -1.20 -28.82 -6.80
CA LEU A 8 -0.09 -28.02 -7.36
C LEU A 8 -0.59 -26.83 -8.20
N VAL A 9 -1.71 -26.99 -8.88
CA VAL A 9 -2.33 -25.92 -9.70
C VAL A 9 -2.99 -24.84 -8.83
N ARG A 10 -3.48 -25.21 -7.64
CA ARG A 10 -4.02 -24.23 -6.68
C ARG A 10 -2.93 -23.38 -6.01
N CYS A 11 -1.77 -23.97 -5.74
CA CYS A 11 -0.64 -23.23 -5.18
C CYS A 11 -0.08 -22.18 -6.16
N PHE A 12 -0.01 -22.54 -7.46
CA PHE A 12 0.52 -21.66 -8.51
C PHE A 12 -0.37 -20.44 -8.81
N ARG A 13 -1.69 -20.56 -8.65
CA ARG A 13 -2.65 -19.44 -8.84
C ARG A 13 -2.60 -18.41 -7.72
N ARG A 14 -1.97 -18.71 -6.59
CA ARG A 14 -1.88 -17.83 -5.42
C ARG A 14 -0.67 -16.87 -5.48
N PHE A 15 0.30 -17.15 -6.34
CA PHE A 15 1.55 -16.38 -6.42
C PHE A 15 1.76 -15.56 -7.70
N PHE A 16 0.87 -15.68 -8.70
CA PHE A 16 0.98 -14.88 -9.93
C PHE A 16 -0.39 -14.39 -10.39
N PRO A 17 -0.71 -13.09 -10.27
CA PRO A 17 -1.89 -12.53 -10.88
C PRO A 17 -1.68 -12.43 -12.40
N LEU A 18 -2.37 -13.29 -13.16
CA LEU A 18 -2.40 -13.28 -14.62
C LEU A 18 -3.20 -12.07 -15.14
N ARG A 19 -2.56 -10.92 -15.29
CA ARG A 19 -3.02 -9.91 -16.22
C ARG A 19 -1.88 -9.51 -17.15
N SER A 20 -1.97 -9.98 -18.39
CA SER A 20 -1.19 -9.64 -19.59
C SER A 20 -0.48 -10.83 -20.25
N PHE A 21 -1.24 -11.83 -20.67
CA PHE A 21 -0.70 -12.90 -21.51
C PHE A 21 -1.67 -13.27 -22.66
N ARG A 22 -1.79 -12.39 -23.64
CA ARG A 22 -2.43 -12.74 -24.94
C ARG A 22 -1.54 -12.61 -26.18
N SER A 23 -0.24 -12.43 -26.02
CA SER A 23 0.66 -12.35 -27.21
C SER A 23 1.91 -13.25 -27.16
N PHE A 24 2.00 -14.23 -26.24
CA PHE A 24 3.21 -15.07 -26.11
C PHE A 24 2.95 -16.57 -26.19
N GLN A 25 2.15 -17.00 -27.18
CA GLN A 25 1.80 -18.43 -27.33
C GLN A 25 2.61 -19.19 -28.37
N LYS A 26 3.77 -18.74 -28.80
CA LYS A 26 4.63 -19.49 -29.75
C LYS A 26 6.10 -19.66 -29.39
N GLY A 27 6.55 -19.31 -28.17
CA GLY A 27 7.96 -19.43 -27.76
C GLY A 27 8.25 -20.19 -26.47
N ALA A 28 7.23 -20.56 -25.68
CA ALA A 28 7.43 -20.99 -24.29
C ALA A 28 7.57 -22.51 -24.06
N ALA A 29 7.63 -23.35 -25.08
CA ALA A 29 7.69 -24.80 -24.92
C ALA A 29 9.12 -25.35 -24.69
N ALA A 30 10.18 -24.57 -24.92
CA ALA A 30 11.58 -25.05 -24.81
C ALA A 30 12.27 -24.72 -23.48
N VAL A 31 11.75 -23.76 -22.69
CA VAL A 31 12.41 -23.30 -21.44
C VAL A 31 11.94 -24.05 -20.18
N LEU A 32 10.84 -24.78 -20.24
CA LEU A 32 10.25 -25.45 -19.05
C LEU A 32 10.87 -26.84 -18.74
N CYS A 33 11.73 -27.40 -19.59
CA CYS A 33 12.39 -28.70 -19.32
C CYS A 33 13.71 -28.58 -18.54
N GLY A 34 14.35 -27.39 -18.48
CA GLY A 34 15.66 -27.21 -17.81
C GLY A 34 15.57 -27.03 -16.28
N ALA A 35 14.46 -26.53 -15.78
CA ALA A 35 14.34 -26.12 -14.36
C ALA A 35 14.07 -27.28 -13.36
N VAL A 36 13.77 -28.48 -13.82
CA VAL A 36 13.40 -29.61 -12.93
C VAL A 36 14.61 -30.51 -12.59
N LEU A 37 15.74 -30.40 -13.31
CA LEU A 37 16.91 -31.25 -13.07
C LEU A 37 17.97 -30.64 -12.12
N SER A 38 17.88 -29.35 -11.78
CA SER A 38 18.88 -28.69 -10.89
C SER A 38 18.64 -28.88 -9.39
N CYS A 39 17.49 -29.37 -8.94
CA CYS A 39 17.18 -29.55 -7.52
C CYS A 39 17.79 -30.81 -6.86
N ALA A 40 18.48 -31.66 -7.60
CA ALA A 40 18.97 -32.97 -7.06
C ALA A 40 20.48 -33.04 -6.74
N ILE A 41 21.25 -31.96 -6.95
CA ILE A 41 22.71 -31.99 -6.77
C ILE A 41 23.23 -31.22 -5.54
N PHE A 42 22.37 -30.55 -4.77
CA PHE A 42 22.80 -29.70 -3.63
C PHE A 42 22.83 -30.41 -2.25
N LEU A 43 22.83 -31.75 -2.17
CA LEU A 43 22.82 -32.47 -0.90
C LEU A 43 24.15 -33.13 -0.50
N SER A 44 25.26 -32.80 -1.14
CA SER A 44 26.56 -33.40 -0.72
C SER A 44 27.79 -32.56 -1.07
N TYR A 45 27.92 -31.38 -0.44
CA TYR A 45 29.25 -30.80 -0.15
C TYR A 45 29.08 -29.59 0.78
N GLY A 46 29.36 -29.76 2.06
CA GLY A 46 29.29 -28.65 3.01
C GLY A 46 29.54 -29.06 4.45
N MET A 47 30.56 -29.90 4.69
CA MET A 47 31.19 -29.92 6.02
C MET A 47 32.55 -29.21 5.91
N GLY A 48 32.63 -28.03 6.55
CA GLY A 48 33.95 -27.40 6.71
C GLY A 48 33.90 -25.97 7.19
N GLN A 49 34.15 -25.80 8.44
CA GLN A 49 34.61 -24.62 9.18
C GLN A 49 33.55 -23.73 9.82
N GLY A 50 33.39 -23.95 11.14
CA GLY A 50 32.74 -23.06 12.06
C GLY A 50 33.45 -21.72 12.15
N GLY A 51 32.70 -20.67 11.93
CA GLY A 51 33.01 -19.28 12.24
C GLY A 51 31.93 -18.72 13.15
N ASN A 52 32.29 -17.94 14.12
CA ASN A 52 31.57 -17.32 15.24
C ASN A 52 30.25 -16.54 14.93
N GLY A 53 29.45 -16.92 13.93
CA GLY A 53 28.19 -16.27 13.60
C GLY A 53 27.01 -16.55 14.55
N GLY A 54 27.06 -17.65 15.31
CA GLY A 54 25.91 -18.09 16.10
C GLY A 54 25.59 -17.24 17.34
N ALA A 55 26.58 -16.55 17.91
CA ALA A 55 26.34 -15.76 19.14
C ALA A 55 25.64 -14.42 18.85
N GLY A 56 26.01 -13.73 17.76
CA GLY A 56 25.41 -12.45 17.37
C GLY A 56 23.91 -12.55 17.01
N THR A 57 23.55 -13.60 16.27
CA THR A 57 22.15 -13.85 15.87
C THR A 57 21.26 -14.20 17.06
N VAL A 58 21.74 -14.95 18.03
CA VAL A 58 21.00 -15.30 19.24
C VAL A 58 20.74 -14.06 20.12
N TYR A 59 21.76 -13.21 20.32
CA TYR A 59 21.59 -11.95 21.08
C TYR A 59 20.64 -10.95 20.41
N ALA A 60 20.64 -10.87 19.08
CA ALA A 60 19.73 -9.99 18.35
C ALA A 60 18.28 -10.47 18.47
N GLN A 61 18.02 -11.76 18.33
CA GLN A 61 16.67 -12.34 18.50
C GLN A 61 16.16 -12.25 19.94
N GLU A 62 17.04 -12.36 20.94
CA GLU A 62 16.66 -12.17 22.35
C GLU A 62 16.25 -10.70 22.61
N ASN A 63 17.00 -9.73 22.08
CA ASN A 63 16.68 -8.30 22.20
C ASN A 63 15.37 -7.93 21.50
N GLU A 64 15.10 -8.48 20.33
CA GLU A 64 13.84 -8.26 19.60
C GLU A 64 12.64 -8.83 20.35
N LYS A 65 12.80 -10.02 20.94
CA LYS A 65 11.77 -10.64 21.74
C LYS A 65 11.50 -9.85 23.02
N GLU A 66 12.55 -9.42 23.71
CA GLU A 66 12.42 -8.60 24.93
C GLU A 66 11.66 -7.30 24.61
N LEU A 67 12.02 -6.60 23.53
CA LEU A 67 11.32 -5.40 23.10
C LEU A 67 9.86 -5.65 22.73
N THR A 68 9.57 -6.71 21.97
CA THR A 68 8.17 -7.03 21.60
C THR A 68 7.31 -7.42 22.79
N ASP A 69 7.90 -8.04 23.82
CA ASP A 69 7.22 -8.36 25.08
C ASP A 69 6.91 -7.11 25.93
N GLU A 70 7.72 -6.05 25.79
CA GLU A 70 7.51 -4.74 26.47
C GLU A 70 6.38 -3.91 25.83
N LEU A 71 6.06 -4.11 24.54
CA LEU A 71 5.03 -3.35 23.85
C LEU A 71 3.63 -3.66 24.41
N TYR A 72 2.86 -2.61 24.67
CA TYR A 72 1.45 -2.68 25.11
C TYR A 72 0.51 -3.02 23.95
N ALA A 73 0.86 -2.64 22.71
CA ALA A 73 0.06 -2.94 21.54
C ALA A 73 -0.10 -4.45 21.33
N LEU A 74 -1.30 -4.88 20.95
CA LEU A 74 -1.58 -6.27 20.61
C LEU A 74 -0.89 -6.64 19.29
N SER A 75 -0.86 -5.71 18.34
CA SER A 75 -0.17 -5.83 17.07
C SER A 75 0.64 -4.56 16.80
N ALA A 76 1.89 -4.72 16.42
CA ALA A 76 2.83 -3.63 16.16
C ALA A 76 3.79 -3.97 15.03
N VAL A 77 4.18 -2.96 14.26
CA VAL A 77 5.19 -3.06 13.19
C VAL A 77 6.07 -1.82 13.19
N LEU A 78 7.37 -2.03 13.04
CA LEU A 78 8.36 -1.05 12.58
C LEU A 78 8.81 -1.45 11.18
N MET A 79 8.78 -0.52 10.24
CA MET A 79 9.04 -0.75 8.82
C MET A 79 10.04 0.29 8.30
N ASP A 80 10.94 -0.14 7.41
CA ASP A 80 11.69 0.74 6.52
C ASP A 80 10.71 1.35 5.52
N ALA A 81 10.48 2.65 5.61
CA ALA A 81 9.47 3.31 4.79
C ALA A 81 9.89 3.45 3.32
N ASP A 82 11.19 3.46 3.03
CA ASP A 82 11.71 3.60 1.65
C ASP A 82 11.39 2.38 0.77
N ASN A 83 11.23 1.18 1.38
CA ASN A 83 11.08 -0.06 0.60
C ASN A 83 10.02 -1.04 1.17
N GLY A 84 9.39 -0.71 2.29
CA GLY A 84 8.34 -1.52 2.90
C GLY A 84 8.84 -2.79 3.62
N ARG A 85 10.15 -2.91 3.91
CA ARG A 85 10.72 -4.01 4.67
C ARG A 85 10.32 -3.89 6.15
N ILE A 86 9.77 -4.97 6.70
CA ILE A 86 9.48 -5.06 8.14
C ILE A 86 10.78 -5.28 8.89
N LEU A 87 11.10 -4.37 9.80
CA LEU A 87 12.31 -4.40 10.62
C LEU A 87 12.06 -5.06 11.98
N LEU A 88 10.87 -4.87 12.53
CA LEU A 88 10.41 -5.51 13.78
C LEU A 88 8.90 -5.66 13.74
N GLN A 89 8.39 -6.78 14.26
CA GLN A 89 6.94 -6.97 14.38
C GLN A 89 6.54 -7.77 15.62
N LYS A 90 5.38 -7.40 16.15
CA LYS A 90 4.61 -8.17 17.13
C LYS A 90 3.23 -8.44 16.54
N ASN A 91 2.90 -9.69 16.20
CA ASN A 91 1.64 -10.05 15.56
C ASN A 91 1.28 -9.17 14.34
N GLY A 92 2.28 -8.75 13.56
CA GLY A 92 2.14 -7.72 12.51
C GLY A 92 1.13 -8.02 11.43
N THR A 93 0.81 -9.29 11.19
CA THR A 93 -0.17 -9.79 10.21
C THR A 93 -1.54 -10.14 10.81
N GLN A 94 -1.74 -9.88 12.11
CA GLN A 94 -3.04 -10.11 12.74
C GLN A 94 -4.07 -9.08 12.25
N VAL A 95 -5.19 -9.57 11.71
CA VAL A 95 -6.29 -8.72 11.24
C VAL A 95 -7.06 -8.17 12.43
N LEU A 96 -7.12 -6.84 12.54
CA LEU A 96 -7.73 -6.10 13.65
C LEU A 96 -8.51 -4.88 13.14
N PRO A 97 -9.49 -4.38 13.92
CA PRO A 97 -10.13 -3.10 13.63
C PRO A 97 -9.11 -1.96 13.72
N MET A 98 -9.23 -0.98 12.82
CA MET A 98 -8.24 0.09 12.65
C MET A 98 -8.70 1.46 13.17
N ALA A 99 -9.99 1.62 13.49
CA ALA A 99 -10.59 2.89 13.87
C ALA A 99 -10.23 4.04 12.91
N SER A 100 -10.10 5.27 13.41
CA SER A 100 -9.81 6.46 12.58
C SER A 100 -8.42 6.53 11.94
N THR A 101 -7.57 5.49 12.05
CA THR A 101 -6.36 5.41 11.21
C THR A 101 -6.72 5.21 9.74
N THR A 102 -7.93 4.71 9.44
CA THR A 102 -8.58 4.69 8.12
C THR A 102 -8.47 6.01 7.36
N LYS A 103 -8.57 7.14 8.08
CA LYS A 103 -8.59 8.49 7.50
C LYS A 103 -7.31 8.88 6.76
N ILE A 104 -6.21 8.13 6.96
CA ILE A 104 -5.00 8.27 6.14
C ILE A 104 -5.30 7.92 4.69
N MET A 105 -5.94 6.76 4.44
CA MET A 105 -6.34 6.36 3.10
C MET A 105 -7.37 7.32 2.50
N THR A 106 -8.32 7.78 3.30
CA THR A 106 -9.29 8.80 2.88
C THR A 106 -8.61 10.10 2.45
N CYS A 107 -7.64 10.58 3.23
CA CYS A 107 -6.89 11.80 2.94
C CYS A 107 -6.05 11.68 1.66
N ILE A 108 -5.24 10.63 1.55
CA ILE A 108 -4.34 10.49 0.40
C ILE A 108 -5.10 10.30 -0.90
N LEU A 109 -6.18 9.52 -0.89
CA LEU A 109 -7.05 9.37 -2.06
C LEU A 109 -7.74 10.68 -2.44
N ALA A 110 -8.18 11.46 -1.47
CA ALA A 110 -8.79 12.76 -1.75
C ALA A 110 -7.79 13.72 -2.40
N LEU A 111 -6.55 13.74 -1.92
CA LEU A 111 -5.47 14.53 -2.53
C LEU A 111 -5.11 14.07 -3.95
N GLU A 112 -5.19 12.77 -4.23
CA GLU A 112 -4.86 12.21 -5.55
C GLU A 112 -6.01 12.35 -6.57
N LEU A 113 -7.29 12.42 -6.12
CA LEU A 113 -8.47 12.35 -6.99
C LEU A 113 -9.25 13.67 -7.10
N ALA A 114 -9.01 14.63 -6.22
CA ALA A 114 -9.72 15.89 -6.19
C ALA A 114 -8.76 17.08 -6.11
N ASP A 115 -9.24 18.26 -6.52
CA ASP A 115 -8.52 19.50 -6.30
C ASP A 115 -8.81 20.02 -4.89
N ALA A 116 -7.78 20.49 -4.19
CA ALA A 116 -7.88 21.05 -2.85
C ALA A 116 -8.82 22.28 -2.76
N GLU A 117 -8.95 23.03 -3.85
CA GLU A 117 -9.77 24.24 -3.95
C GLU A 117 -11.22 23.94 -4.38
N GLU A 118 -11.59 22.69 -4.66
CA GLU A 118 -12.97 22.32 -4.99
C GLU A 118 -13.94 22.66 -3.85
N TYR A 119 -15.12 23.16 -4.20
CA TYR A 119 -16.20 23.39 -3.26
C TYR A 119 -17.07 22.14 -3.13
N VAL A 120 -17.33 21.74 -1.89
CA VAL A 120 -18.00 20.49 -1.55
C VAL A 120 -19.23 20.78 -0.70
N THR A 121 -20.39 20.33 -1.15
CA THR A 121 -21.66 20.51 -0.45
C THR A 121 -21.91 19.35 0.52
N VAL A 122 -22.31 19.67 1.72
CA VAL A 122 -22.67 18.71 2.78
C VAL A 122 -24.07 18.13 2.52
N SER A 123 -24.19 16.81 2.49
CA SER A 123 -25.46 16.10 2.42
C SER A 123 -26.14 15.98 3.80
N SER A 124 -27.44 15.62 3.81
CA SER A 124 -28.12 15.24 5.06
C SER A 124 -27.49 14.01 5.71
N TYR A 125 -27.10 13.03 4.89
CA TYR A 125 -26.42 11.82 5.36
C TYR A 125 -25.10 12.13 6.08
N ALA A 126 -24.22 12.94 5.50
CA ALA A 126 -22.95 13.29 6.10
C ALA A 126 -23.09 14.12 7.37
N SER A 127 -24.06 15.06 7.41
CA SER A 127 -24.32 15.89 8.59
C SER A 127 -24.86 15.09 9.80
N GLY A 128 -25.43 13.89 9.55
CA GLY A 128 -25.90 12.96 10.56
C GLY A 128 -24.83 12.10 11.20
N MET A 129 -23.55 12.24 10.82
CA MET A 129 -22.48 11.37 11.33
C MET A 129 -22.27 11.53 12.82
N PRO A 130 -22.02 10.39 13.54
CA PRO A 130 -21.82 10.41 14.99
C PRO A 130 -20.51 11.09 15.37
N LYS A 131 -20.40 11.52 16.62
CA LYS A 131 -19.17 12.11 17.20
C LYS A 131 -17.98 11.13 17.04
N VAL A 132 -16.79 11.61 16.78
CA VAL A 132 -16.28 13.00 16.70
C VAL A 132 -16.66 13.59 15.34
N HIS A 133 -17.24 14.80 15.29
CA HIS A 133 -17.66 15.46 14.06
C HIS A 133 -17.40 16.97 14.11
N LEU A 134 -17.23 17.59 12.95
CA LEU A 134 -17.14 19.04 12.79
C LEU A 134 -18.45 19.73 13.18
N GLY A 135 -19.57 19.02 13.04
CA GLY A 135 -20.93 19.51 13.31
C GLY A 135 -21.49 20.31 12.14
N THR A 136 -21.23 19.81 10.95
CA THR A 136 -21.74 20.39 9.69
C THR A 136 -23.25 20.26 9.58
N ARG A 137 -23.87 21.11 8.74
CA ARG A 137 -25.30 21.06 8.43
C ARG A 137 -25.48 20.79 6.94
N ALA A 138 -26.54 20.07 6.60
CA ALA A 138 -26.92 19.86 5.21
C ALA A 138 -27.03 21.19 4.44
N GLY A 139 -26.48 21.22 3.24
CA GLY A 139 -26.42 22.41 2.37
C GLY A 139 -25.26 23.36 2.64
N GLN A 140 -24.49 23.21 3.74
CA GLN A 140 -23.26 23.98 3.89
C GLN A 140 -22.22 23.58 2.82
N VAL A 141 -21.38 24.53 2.45
CA VAL A 141 -20.31 24.31 1.47
C VAL A 141 -18.96 24.63 2.08
N PHE A 142 -17.98 23.77 1.82
CA PHE A 142 -16.60 23.90 2.27
C PHE A 142 -15.63 23.71 1.11
N GLN A 143 -14.42 24.23 1.22
CA GLN A 143 -13.35 23.80 0.32
C GLN A 143 -12.82 22.40 0.73
N MET A 144 -12.43 21.61 -0.25
CA MET A 144 -11.87 20.27 -0.01
C MET A 144 -10.71 20.31 0.98
N LYS A 145 -9.80 21.27 0.87
CA LYS A 145 -8.66 21.43 1.79
C LYS A 145 -9.09 21.61 3.24
N ASP A 146 -10.14 22.38 3.50
CA ASP A 146 -10.65 22.65 4.86
C ASP A 146 -11.18 21.37 5.50
N LEU A 147 -11.86 20.55 4.70
CA LEU A 147 -12.31 19.23 5.12
C LEU A 147 -11.15 18.26 5.38
N LEU A 148 -10.06 18.33 4.61
CA LEU A 148 -8.86 17.54 4.82
C LEU A 148 -8.14 17.91 6.11
N TYR A 149 -7.99 19.19 6.42
CA TYR A 149 -7.48 19.64 7.72
C TYR A 149 -8.37 19.16 8.87
N SER A 150 -9.68 19.34 8.76
CA SER A 150 -10.65 18.85 9.73
C SER A 150 -10.56 17.33 9.94
N LEU A 151 -10.44 16.57 8.86
CA LEU A 151 -10.27 15.12 8.84
C LEU A 151 -9.02 14.66 9.60
N MET A 152 -7.88 15.29 9.34
CA MET A 152 -6.60 14.81 9.85
C MET A 152 -6.27 15.35 11.24
N LEU A 153 -6.58 16.62 11.53
CA LEU A 153 -6.25 17.26 12.80
C LEU A 153 -7.18 16.80 13.93
N GLU A 154 -8.50 16.86 13.70
CA GLU A 154 -9.54 16.57 14.72
C GLU A 154 -10.18 15.18 14.52
N SER A 155 -9.93 14.53 13.39
CA SER A 155 -10.51 13.21 13.09
C SER A 155 -12.03 13.21 12.87
N HIS A 156 -12.60 14.26 12.34
CA HIS A 156 -14.04 14.41 12.17
C HIS A 156 -14.64 13.38 11.21
N ASN A 157 -15.73 12.74 11.61
CA ASN A 157 -16.41 11.67 10.87
C ASN A 157 -17.23 12.18 9.71
N ASP A 158 -17.92 13.31 9.89
CA ASP A 158 -18.69 13.99 8.86
C ASP A 158 -17.77 14.47 7.73
N SER A 159 -16.61 15.08 8.03
CA SER A 159 -15.62 15.47 7.02
C SER A 159 -15.18 14.28 6.15
N ALA A 160 -14.97 13.12 6.74
CA ALA A 160 -14.61 11.91 6.00
C ALA A 160 -15.71 11.48 5.02
N VAL A 161 -16.96 11.55 5.45
CA VAL A 161 -18.12 11.15 4.62
C VAL A 161 -18.40 12.19 3.54
N ILE A 162 -18.30 13.49 3.84
CA ILE A 162 -18.45 14.57 2.85
C ILE A 162 -17.43 14.39 1.71
N ILE A 163 -16.16 14.15 2.05
CA ILE A 163 -15.09 13.88 1.10
C ILE A 163 -15.41 12.65 0.25
N ALA A 164 -15.81 11.56 0.89
CA ALA A 164 -16.10 10.28 0.23
C ALA A 164 -17.29 10.39 -0.73
N GLU A 165 -18.36 11.08 -0.33
CA GLU A 165 -19.53 11.33 -1.20
C GLU A 165 -19.15 12.16 -2.43
N HIS A 166 -18.41 13.25 -2.24
CA HIS A 166 -18.00 14.12 -3.33
C HIS A 166 -17.19 13.36 -4.38
N ILE A 167 -16.16 12.63 -3.95
CA ILE A 167 -15.30 11.86 -4.85
C ILE A 167 -16.05 10.67 -5.45
N GLY A 168 -16.86 9.96 -4.65
CA GLY A 168 -17.66 8.85 -5.13
C GLY A 168 -18.71 9.23 -6.18
N LYS A 169 -19.25 10.45 -6.14
CA LYS A 169 -20.10 11.03 -7.20
C LYS A 169 -19.29 11.32 -8.47
N LYS A 170 -18.07 11.84 -8.34
CA LYS A 170 -17.17 12.07 -9.50
C LYS A 170 -16.77 10.76 -10.18
N LEU A 171 -16.53 9.69 -9.42
CA LEU A 171 -16.21 8.37 -9.97
C LEU A 171 -17.34 7.80 -10.83
N SER A 172 -18.61 8.09 -10.52
CA SER A 172 -19.75 7.64 -11.33
C SER A 172 -19.87 8.35 -12.69
N GLY A 173 -19.35 9.59 -12.82
CA GLY A 173 -19.42 10.38 -14.05
C GLY A 173 -18.30 10.06 -15.07
N GLY A 174 -17.29 9.30 -14.68
CA GLY A 174 -16.12 8.93 -15.50
C GLY A 174 -16.26 7.62 -16.27
N ASP A 175 -17.23 6.76 -15.96
CA ASP A 175 -17.34 5.39 -16.48
C ASP A 175 -17.95 5.24 -17.88
N SER A 176 -17.96 6.30 -18.71
CA SER A 176 -18.39 6.16 -20.11
C SER A 176 -17.31 5.68 -21.08
N VAL A 177 -16.09 5.39 -20.64
CA VAL A 177 -15.01 4.84 -21.51
C VAL A 177 -14.23 3.75 -20.76
N ASN A 178 -14.52 2.49 -21.09
CA ASN A 178 -13.81 1.25 -20.77
C ASN A 178 -14.31 0.43 -19.57
N SER A 179 -15.53 -0.09 -19.67
CA SER A 179 -15.97 -1.24 -18.87
C SER A 179 -15.42 -2.55 -19.46
N GLY A 180 -14.26 -2.99 -18.96
CA GLY A 180 -13.79 -4.36 -19.07
C GLY A 180 -14.03 -5.09 -17.75
N THR A 181 -15.12 -5.87 -17.67
CA THR A 181 -15.39 -6.95 -16.71
C THR A 181 -15.33 -6.58 -15.21
N GLY A 182 -16.34 -5.86 -14.74
CA GLY A 182 -16.77 -5.87 -13.35
C GLY A 182 -18.29 -6.05 -13.34
N THR A 183 -18.77 -7.24 -13.03
CA THR A 183 -20.19 -7.54 -12.90
C THR A 183 -20.84 -6.65 -11.85
N ALA A 184 -21.97 -6.04 -12.20
CA ALA A 184 -22.79 -5.27 -11.28
C ALA A 184 -23.15 -6.15 -10.07
N ALA A 185 -22.55 -5.83 -8.91
CA ALA A 185 -22.88 -6.49 -7.66
C ALA A 185 -24.28 -6.03 -7.22
N GLU A 186 -25.22 -6.97 -7.19
CA GLU A 186 -26.55 -6.77 -6.63
C GLU A 186 -26.47 -6.37 -5.15
N ARG A 187 -27.18 -5.30 -4.84
CA ARG A 187 -27.63 -4.78 -3.53
C ARG A 187 -26.86 -5.26 -2.30
N THR A 188 -25.99 -4.42 -1.86
CA THR A 188 -25.19 -4.61 -0.65
C THR A 188 -25.81 -3.86 0.52
N ALA A 189 -26.15 -4.55 1.60
CA ALA A 189 -26.61 -3.91 2.83
C ALA A 189 -25.43 -3.63 3.77
N VAL A 190 -25.14 -2.37 4.05
CA VAL A 190 -24.19 -1.98 5.10
C VAL A 190 -24.92 -1.95 6.45
N ARG A 191 -24.46 -2.76 7.39
CA ARG A 191 -24.99 -2.76 8.75
C ARG A 191 -24.04 -1.99 9.68
N SER A 192 -24.46 -0.79 10.09
CA SER A 192 -23.81 -0.02 11.15
C SER A 192 -24.20 -0.57 12.51
N THR A 193 -23.26 -0.63 13.46
CA THR A 193 -23.51 -1.04 14.85
C THR A 193 -23.71 0.15 15.79
N ALA A 194 -24.04 1.34 15.27
CA ALA A 194 -24.34 2.52 16.07
C ALA A 194 -25.84 2.55 16.50
N PRO A 195 -26.19 3.04 17.70
CA PRO A 195 -27.55 3.09 18.19
C PRO A 195 -28.37 4.15 17.44
N GLU A 196 -29.59 3.78 17.05
CA GLU A 196 -30.57 4.64 16.40
C GLU A 196 -31.10 5.72 17.37
N ASN A 197 -31.23 6.96 16.88
CA ASN A 197 -31.87 8.04 17.62
C ASN A 197 -33.36 8.12 17.21
N PRO A 198 -34.30 8.35 18.14
CA PRO A 198 -35.72 8.41 17.82
C PRO A 198 -36.11 9.75 17.18
N ALA A 199 -36.98 9.67 16.18
CA ALA A 199 -37.53 10.77 15.41
C ALA A 199 -38.50 11.64 16.20
N SER A 200 -38.59 12.92 15.85
CA SER A 200 -39.60 13.88 16.33
C SER A 200 -40.81 13.92 15.37
N GLU A 201 -42.00 13.70 15.94
CA GLU A 201 -43.31 13.82 15.24
C GLU A 201 -43.74 15.29 15.15
N ASP A 202 -44.15 15.75 13.94
CA ASP A 202 -45.32 16.62 13.66
C ASP A 202 -45.22 17.22 12.25
N MET A 203 -45.84 16.57 11.26
CA MET A 203 -46.22 17.19 9.97
C MET A 203 -47.32 16.40 9.24
N ALA A 204 -48.00 17.04 8.25
CA ALA A 204 -49.14 16.48 7.55
C ALA A 204 -48.81 15.30 6.59
N PRO A 205 -49.69 14.30 6.42
CA PRO A 205 -49.26 12.97 5.90
C PRO A 205 -48.87 12.91 4.43
N GLU A 206 -49.23 13.83 3.58
CA GLU A 206 -48.99 13.74 2.12
C GLU A 206 -47.74 14.53 1.67
N GLU A 207 -47.46 15.67 2.29
CA GLU A 207 -46.17 16.39 2.10
C GLU A 207 -45.03 15.68 2.79
N ALA A 208 -45.26 15.11 3.99
CA ALA A 208 -44.33 14.28 4.72
C ALA A 208 -43.90 13.04 3.90
N ALA A 209 -44.83 12.34 3.24
CA ALA A 209 -44.51 11.16 2.44
C ALA A 209 -43.68 11.48 1.19
N LEU A 210 -43.83 12.69 0.59
CA LEU A 210 -43.02 13.11 -0.54
C LEU A 210 -41.63 13.60 -0.10
N GLU A 211 -41.55 14.33 1.02
CA GLU A 211 -40.27 14.74 1.63
C GLU A 211 -39.50 13.54 2.15
N ASP A 212 -40.15 12.55 2.78
CA ASP A 212 -39.54 11.29 3.20
C ASP A 212 -39.02 10.49 1.99
N ALA A 213 -39.79 10.38 0.89
CA ALA A 213 -39.35 9.68 -0.31
C ALA A 213 -38.16 10.38 -1.02
N ILE A 214 -38.13 11.71 -1.04
CA ILE A 214 -37.00 12.49 -1.57
C ILE A 214 -35.78 12.35 -0.64
N SER A 215 -36.01 12.38 0.67
CA SER A 215 -34.94 12.15 1.68
C SER A 215 -34.33 10.76 1.58
N GLU A 216 -35.13 9.71 1.44
CA GLU A 216 -34.66 8.33 1.26
C GLU A 216 -33.86 8.17 -0.03
N SER A 217 -34.30 8.76 -1.15
CA SER A 217 -33.59 8.68 -2.43
C SER A 217 -32.24 9.41 -2.40
N THR A 218 -32.14 10.54 -1.69
CA THR A 218 -30.89 11.29 -1.53
C THR A 218 -29.91 10.60 -0.58
N GLU A 219 -30.40 9.91 0.44
CA GLU A 219 -29.57 9.12 1.35
C GLU A 219 -29.01 7.86 0.66
N GLU A 220 -29.81 7.19 -0.17
CA GLU A 220 -29.36 6.04 -0.96
C GLU A 220 -28.25 6.46 -1.94
N GLU A 221 -28.41 7.59 -2.64
CA GLU A 221 -27.37 8.14 -3.52
C GLU A 221 -26.07 8.46 -2.75
N SER A 222 -26.19 9.02 -1.55
CA SER A 222 -25.05 9.32 -0.67
C SER A 222 -24.32 8.04 -0.24
N ARG A 223 -25.07 7.02 0.17
CA ARG A 223 -24.50 5.70 0.55
C ARG A 223 -23.80 5.03 -0.63
N ASP A 224 -24.39 5.07 -1.81
CA ASP A 224 -23.80 4.55 -3.04
C ASP A 224 -22.51 5.28 -3.42
N ALA A 225 -22.45 6.59 -3.26
CA ALA A 225 -21.23 7.35 -3.47
C ALA A 225 -20.13 6.96 -2.48
N VAL A 226 -20.48 6.81 -1.19
CA VAL A 226 -19.53 6.32 -0.17
C VAL A 226 -19.05 4.91 -0.50
N LEU A 227 -19.90 4.00 -0.97
CA LEU A 227 -19.52 2.66 -1.37
C LEU A 227 -18.54 2.67 -2.55
N ARG A 228 -18.76 3.52 -3.57
CA ARG A 228 -17.80 3.70 -4.68
C ARG A 228 -16.44 4.21 -4.18
N PHE A 229 -16.44 5.16 -3.25
CA PHE A 229 -15.21 5.66 -2.67
C PHE A 229 -14.48 4.58 -1.85
N THR A 230 -15.18 3.80 -1.02
CA THR A 230 -14.55 2.73 -0.25
C THR A 230 -14.09 1.57 -1.13
N ALA A 231 -14.75 1.30 -2.26
CA ALA A 231 -14.24 0.40 -3.27
C ALA A 231 -12.89 0.89 -3.83
N ARG A 232 -12.78 2.18 -4.15
CA ARG A 232 -11.52 2.78 -4.59
C ARG A 232 -10.43 2.75 -3.50
N MET A 233 -10.81 2.88 -2.19
CA MET A 233 -9.87 2.68 -1.08
C MET A 233 -9.30 1.26 -1.07
N ASN A 234 -10.13 0.24 -1.33
CA ASN A 234 -9.70 -1.15 -1.38
C ASN A 234 -8.79 -1.43 -2.58
N GLU A 235 -9.13 -0.90 -3.77
CA GLU A 235 -8.25 -0.96 -4.95
C GLU A 235 -6.89 -0.31 -4.67
N LYS A 236 -6.88 0.85 -4.04
CA LYS A 236 -5.64 1.54 -3.67
C LYS A 236 -4.82 0.74 -2.67
N ALA A 237 -5.46 0.09 -1.71
CA ALA A 237 -4.77 -0.80 -0.77
C ALA A 237 -4.10 -1.97 -1.50
N GLU A 238 -4.78 -2.59 -2.48
CA GLU A 238 -4.19 -3.64 -3.32
C GLU A 238 -3.03 -3.10 -4.18
N GLU A 239 -3.15 -1.90 -4.77
CA GLU A 239 -2.08 -1.23 -5.52
C GLU A 239 -0.82 -1.02 -4.67
N ILE A 240 -0.98 -0.67 -3.39
CA ILE A 240 0.11 -0.48 -2.42
C ILE A 240 0.69 -1.84 -1.95
N GLY A 241 -0.01 -2.96 -2.20
CA GLY A 241 0.39 -4.30 -1.76
C GLY A 241 -0.14 -4.70 -0.38
N CYS A 242 -1.23 -4.08 0.06
CA CYS A 242 -1.95 -4.46 1.28
C CYS A 242 -2.93 -5.59 0.97
N THR A 243 -2.70 -6.78 1.52
CA THR A 243 -3.48 -8.00 1.20
C THR A 243 -4.56 -8.32 2.22
N ASP A 244 -4.44 -7.80 3.44
CA ASP A 244 -5.29 -8.13 4.57
C ASP A 244 -6.04 -6.90 5.13
N THR A 245 -6.14 -5.85 4.30
CA THR A 245 -6.88 -4.63 4.60
C THR A 245 -8.20 -4.61 3.84
N PHE A 246 -9.28 -4.23 4.52
CA PHE A 246 -10.58 -4.03 3.89
C PHE A 246 -11.32 -2.83 4.47
N PHE A 247 -11.57 -1.84 3.63
CA PHE A 247 -12.28 -0.62 3.99
C PHE A 247 -13.78 -0.77 3.69
N VAL A 248 -14.61 -0.54 4.71
CA VAL A 248 -16.07 -0.48 4.61
C VAL A 248 -16.58 0.95 4.80
N THR A 249 -15.85 1.76 5.60
CA THR A 249 -16.21 3.15 5.89
C THR A 249 -15.01 4.07 5.65
N PRO A 250 -15.22 5.33 5.22
CA PRO A 250 -14.13 6.29 5.03
C PRO A 250 -13.64 6.92 6.34
N ASN A 251 -14.41 6.82 7.42
CA ASN A 251 -14.15 7.44 8.72
C ASN A 251 -13.53 6.50 9.77
N GLY A 252 -13.59 5.18 9.53
CA GLY A 252 -13.05 4.16 10.44
C GLY A 252 -13.99 3.74 11.56
N LEU A 253 -15.28 4.01 11.43
CA LEU A 253 -16.29 3.41 12.29
C LEU A 253 -16.42 1.92 11.99
N ASP A 254 -16.62 1.12 13.05
CA ASP A 254 -16.79 -0.32 12.93
C ASP A 254 -18.01 -0.64 12.07
N ALA A 255 -17.81 -1.38 10.98
CA ALA A 255 -18.85 -1.78 10.05
C ALA A 255 -18.56 -3.13 9.41
N ILE A 256 -19.60 -3.78 8.91
CA ILE A 256 -19.54 -5.03 8.18
C ILE A 256 -20.25 -4.82 6.85
N LEU A 257 -19.61 -5.24 5.78
CA LEU A 257 -20.17 -5.27 4.45
C LEU A 257 -20.52 -6.71 4.09
N THR A 258 -21.79 -6.96 3.74
CA THR A 258 -22.23 -8.23 3.22
C THR A 258 -22.17 -8.21 1.69
N LEU A 259 -21.30 -9.03 1.12
CA LEU A 259 -21.15 -9.20 -0.32
C LEU A 259 -21.89 -10.48 -0.72
N THR A 260 -22.65 -10.44 -1.82
CA THR A 260 -23.31 -11.61 -2.39
C THR A 260 -22.62 -11.96 -3.71
N ASP A 261 -22.17 -13.21 -3.87
CA ASP A 261 -21.57 -13.68 -5.11
C ASP A 261 -22.65 -14.03 -6.16
N GLU A 262 -22.23 -14.31 -7.39
CA GLU A 262 -23.13 -14.69 -8.51
C GLU A 262 -23.95 -15.96 -8.24
N ALA A 263 -23.52 -16.80 -7.29
CA ALA A 263 -24.20 -18.03 -6.89
C ALA A 263 -25.19 -17.81 -5.74
N GLY A 264 -25.30 -16.58 -5.21
CA GLY A 264 -26.16 -16.20 -4.09
C GLY A 264 -25.56 -16.50 -2.71
N ASN A 265 -24.27 -16.85 -2.62
CA ASN A 265 -23.60 -17.02 -1.33
C ASN A 265 -23.22 -15.66 -0.77
N THR A 266 -23.41 -15.47 0.52
CA THR A 266 -23.05 -14.23 1.22
C THR A 266 -21.72 -14.38 1.96
N VAL A 267 -20.85 -13.36 1.82
CA VAL A 267 -19.58 -13.25 2.55
C VAL A 267 -19.59 -11.93 3.30
N GLU A 268 -19.36 -11.99 4.61
CA GLU A 268 -19.19 -10.79 5.44
C GLU A 268 -17.72 -10.36 5.47
N ARG A 269 -17.48 -9.08 5.19
CA ARG A 269 -16.17 -8.44 5.27
C ARG A 269 -16.22 -7.34 6.32
N GLN A 270 -15.34 -7.45 7.32
CA GLN A 270 -15.23 -6.44 8.38
C GLN A 270 -14.30 -5.31 7.95
N HIS A 271 -14.58 -4.10 8.47
CA HIS A 271 -13.67 -2.96 8.38
C HIS A 271 -12.42 -3.24 9.22
N SER A 272 -11.33 -3.66 8.61
CA SER A 272 -10.14 -4.17 9.31
C SER A 272 -8.86 -4.03 8.50
N THR A 273 -7.72 -4.12 9.18
CA THR A 273 -6.37 -4.08 8.61
C THR A 273 -5.41 -4.92 9.45
N THR A 274 -4.16 -5.00 9.02
CA THR A 274 -3.03 -5.48 9.83
C THR A 274 -2.07 -4.33 10.14
N ALA A 275 -1.24 -4.47 11.17
CA ALA A 275 -0.21 -3.46 11.44
C ALA A 275 0.80 -3.35 10.29
N ALA A 276 1.09 -4.45 9.61
CA ALA A 276 1.96 -4.46 8.44
C ALA A 276 1.39 -3.63 7.27
N ASP A 277 0.12 -3.86 6.92
CA ASP A 277 -0.55 -3.11 5.86
C ASP A 277 -0.68 -1.63 6.21
N LEU A 278 -1.05 -1.32 7.46
CA LEU A 278 -1.22 0.06 7.90
C LEU A 278 0.11 0.85 7.90
N ALA A 279 1.22 0.20 8.30
CA ALA A 279 2.56 0.78 8.17
C ALA A 279 2.94 0.99 6.71
N ARG A 280 2.59 0.06 5.81
CA ARG A 280 2.81 0.17 4.36
C ARG A 280 2.01 1.32 3.74
N ILE A 281 0.76 1.51 4.13
CA ILE A 281 -0.04 2.67 3.70
C ILE A 281 0.63 3.97 4.14
N MET A 282 1.15 4.04 5.37
CA MET A 282 1.88 5.22 5.85
C MET A 282 3.18 5.43 5.06
N SER A 283 3.95 4.37 4.78
CA SER A 283 5.14 4.44 3.92
C SER A 283 4.78 5.05 2.57
N TYR A 284 3.77 4.54 1.89
CA TYR A 284 3.30 5.09 0.62
C TYR A 284 3.00 6.59 0.71
N CYS A 285 2.31 7.02 1.77
CA CYS A 285 1.95 8.44 1.95
C CYS A 285 3.15 9.37 2.10
N VAL A 286 4.28 8.89 2.65
CA VAL A 286 5.46 9.73 2.94
C VAL A 286 6.62 9.54 1.97
N THR A 287 6.61 8.48 1.13
CA THR A 287 7.68 8.21 0.15
C THR A 287 7.20 8.24 -1.29
N ASP A 288 6.18 7.47 -1.65
CA ASP A 288 5.84 7.14 -3.04
C ASP A 288 4.70 7.97 -3.63
N SER A 289 3.77 8.44 -2.78
CA SER A 289 2.62 9.21 -3.27
C SER A 289 3.05 10.49 -3.99
N PRO A 290 2.48 10.79 -5.17
CA PRO A 290 2.71 12.07 -5.84
C PRO A 290 2.18 13.27 -5.02
N LYS A 291 1.44 13.01 -3.95
CA LYS A 291 0.82 13.99 -3.05
C LYS A 291 1.42 13.97 -1.63
N LYS A 292 2.62 13.42 -1.48
CA LYS A 292 3.29 13.30 -0.19
C LYS A 292 3.54 14.65 0.49
N GLU A 293 3.88 15.69 -0.27
CA GLU A 293 4.18 17.01 0.29
C GLU A 293 2.90 17.66 0.86
N GLU A 294 1.79 17.61 0.11
CA GLU A 294 0.49 18.12 0.58
C GLU A 294 -0.03 17.31 1.78
N PHE A 295 0.16 15.99 1.75
CA PHE A 295 -0.19 15.12 2.88
C PHE A 295 0.60 15.50 4.14
N LEU A 296 1.90 15.70 4.03
CA LEU A 296 2.77 16.11 5.13
C LEU A 296 2.44 17.52 5.63
N GLU A 297 2.15 18.47 4.73
CA GLU A 297 1.71 19.82 5.10
C GLU A 297 0.47 19.77 5.98
N ILE A 298 -0.58 19.07 5.54
CA ILE A 298 -1.84 18.95 6.30
C ILE A 298 -1.58 18.29 7.66
N THR A 299 -0.91 17.16 7.68
CA THR A 299 -0.77 16.34 8.89
C THR A 299 0.19 16.91 9.94
N ARG A 300 1.10 17.81 9.54
CA ARG A 300 2.04 18.52 10.42
C ARG A 300 1.52 19.85 10.94
N THR A 301 0.48 20.39 10.30
CA THR A 301 -0.11 21.67 10.71
C THR A 301 -0.64 21.59 12.13
N GLN A 302 -0.29 22.56 12.97
CA GLN A 302 -0.66 22.58 14.39
C GLN A 302 -2.11 22.98 14.59
N SER A 303 -2.61 23.96 13.82
CA SER A 303 -3.99 24.41 13.85
C SER A 303 -4.41 24.99 12.50
N TRP A 304 -5.68 24.85 12.18
CA TRP A 304 -6.28 25.37 10.95
C TRP A 304 -7.63 25.99 11.26
N SER A 305 -7.88 27.19 10.74
CA SER A 305 -9.17 27.89 10.90
C SER A 305 -9.73 28.24 9.54
N PHE A 306 -11.01 28.01 9.36
CA PHE A 306 -11.71 28.20 8.10
C PHE A 306 -13.19 28.58 8.34
N THR A 307 -13.90 28.91 7.27
CA THR A 307 -15.34 29.20 7.29
C THR A 307 -16.06 28.31 6.29
N ASP A 308 -17.38 28.23 6.40
CA ASP A 308 -18.21 27.77 5.29
C ASP A 308 -18.20 28.79 4.15
N TYR A 309 -18.76 28.43 3.00
CA TYR A 309 -18.87 29.27 1.82
C TYR A 309 -20.34 29.41 1.39
N VAL A 310 -20.66 30.52 0.79
CA VAL A 310 -21.98 30.82 0.20
C VAL A 310 -21.77 31.31 -1.22
N GLU A 311 -22.61 30.86 -2.15
CA GLU A 311 -22.63 31.34 -3.53
C GLU A 311 -23.34 32.69 -3.61
N GLY A 312 -22.68 33.68 -4.18
CA GLY A 312 -23.26 35.00 -4.42
C GLY A 312 -24.20 34.97 -5.62
N GLU A 313 -25.01 36.03 -5.77
CA GLU A 313 -25.91 36.20 -6.94
C GLU A 313 -25.15 36.23 -8.28
N ASP A 314 -23.86 36.53 -8.25
CA ASP A 314 -22.95 36.58 -9.39
C ASP A 314 -22.29 35.18 -9.68
N GLY A 315 -22.62 34.13 -8.93
CA GLY A 315 -22.07 32.80 -9.04
C GLY A 315 -20.67 32.64 -8.40
N GLU A 316 -20.17 33.70 -7.72
CA GLU A 316 -18.87 33.63 -7.05
C GLU A 316 -19.01 33.17 -5.60
N TRP A 317 -18.11 32.28 -5.19
CA TRP A 317 -18.06 31.78 -3.81
C TRP A 317 -17.46 32.82 -2.85
N ARG A 318 -18.11 33.05 -1.73
CA ARG A 318 -17.69 33.97 -0.67
C ARG A 318 -17.68 33.28 0.68
N MET A 319 -16.84 33.78 1.57
CA MET A 319 -16.78 33.29 2.96
C MET A 319 -18.17 33.46 3.62
N GLY A 320 -18.67 32.38 4.18
CA GLY A 320 -19.91 32.36 4.96
C GLY A 320 -19.72 32.87 6.39
N SER A 321 -20.74 32.68 7.20
CA SER A 321 -20.78 33.21 8.58
C SER A 321 -20.34 32.18 9.66
N SER A 322 -20.24 30.90 9.32
CA SER A 322 -19.88 29.86 10.29
C SER A 322 -18.37 29.69 10.28
N SER A 323 -17.73 29.84 11.45
CA SER A 323 -16.28 29.70 11.61
C SER A 323 -15.94 28.42 12.35
N TYR A 324 -14.89 27.76 11.92
CA TYR A 324 -14.39 26.50 12.45
C TYR A 324 -12.90 26.59 12.77
N SER A 325 -12.45 25.86 13.77
CA SER A 325 -11.04 25.78 14.13
C SER A 325 -10.71 24.35 14.54
N CYS A 326 -9.61 23.83 13.97
CA CYS A 326 -9.11 22.49 14.22
C CYS A 326 -7.70 22.56 14.82
N THR A 327 -7.42 21.70 15.80
CA THR A 327 -6.11 21.58 16.45
C THR A 327 -5.58 20.16 16.27
N ASN A 328 -4.29 20.02 15.99
CA ASN A 328 -3.68 18.73 15.75
C ASN A 328 -3.57 17.89 17.03
N HIS A 329 -4.24 16.76 17.07
CA HIS A 329 -4.21 15.84 18.20
C HIS A 329 -3.06 14.81 18.17
N ASN A 330 -2.19 14.86 17.15
CA ASN A 330 -0.98 14.04 17.11
C ASN A 330 0.12 14.63 18.00
N ALA A 331 0.06 14.33 19.29
CA ALA A 331 1.06 14.82 20.24
C ALA A 331 2.48 14.31 19.92
N PHE A 332 2.64 13.21 19.19
CA PHE A 332 3.95 12.63 18.87
C PHE A 332 4.83 13.57 18.04
N LEU A 333 4.24 14.46 17.25
CA LEU A 333 4.97 15.48 16.46
C LEU A 333 5.88 16.37 17.33
N SER A 334 5.54 16.56 18.60
CA SER A 334 6.34 17.33 19.55
C SER A 334 7.12 16.48 20.56
N MET A 335 6.92 15.15 20.54
CA MET A 335 7.52 14.25 21.53
C MET A 335 8.86 13.65 21.09
N MET A 336 9.12 13.61 19.79
CA MET A 336 10.34 13.01 19.24
C MET A 336 10.81 13.81 18.03
N GLU A 337 12.10 14.14 18.02
CA GLU A 337 12.74 14.82 16.89
C GLU A 337 12.71 13.92 15.66
N GLY A 338 12.36 14.49 14.51
CA GLY A 338 12.21 13.77 13.25
C GLY A 338 10.81 13.22 13.00
N ALA A 339 9.87 13.33 13.95
CA ALA A 339 8.48 12.91 13.72
C ALA A 339 7.88 13.65 12.51
N LEU A 340 7.55 12.91 11.44
CA LEU A 340 7.02 13.48 10.19
C LEU A 340 5.51 13.67 10.26
N THR A 341 4.78 12.64 10.64
CA THR A 341 3.33 12.60 10.59
C THR A 341 2.78 11.49 11.48
N GLY A 342 1.47 11.42 11.63
CA GLY A 342 0.79 10.29 12.26
C GLY A 342 -0.70 10.54 12.45
N LYS A 343 -1.42 9.44 12.65
CA LYS A 343 -2.86 9.44 12.90
C LYS A 343 -3.21 8.52 14.05
N THR A 344 -4.01 9.03 14.98
CA THR A 344 -4.59 8.25 16.09
C THR A 344 -5.96 7.72 15.70
N GLY A 345 -6.33 6.57 16.26
CA GLY A 345 -7.66 5.99 16.16
C GLY A 345 -8.12 5.45 17.52
N PHE A 346 -9.44 5.43 17.71
CA PHE A 346 -10.06 4.75 18.84
C PHE A 346 -11.52 4.40 18.52
N THR A 347 -11.89 3.14 18.70
CA THR A 347 -13.27 2.69 18.93
C THR A 347 -13.27 1.72 20.11
N ALA A 348 -14.44 1.45 20.67
CA ALA A 348 -14.53 0.47 21.79
C ALA A 348 -14.00 -0.92 21.37
N LYS A 349 -14.19 -1.30 20.09
CA LYS A 349 -13.75 -2.57 19.52
C LYS A 349 -12.23 -2.56 19.19
N ALA A 350 -11.73 -1.48 18.59
CA ALA A 350 -10.34 -1.39 18.14
C ALA A 350 -9.34 -1.11 19.30
N GLY A 351 -9.78 -0.48 20.39
CA GLY A 351 -8.85 0.10 21.34
C GLY A 351 -8.11 1.30 20.78
N TYR A 352 -7.04 1.76 21.42
CA TYR A 352 -6.20 2.82 20.90
C TYR A 352 -5.31 2.30 19.77
N CYS A 353 -5.36 2.97 18.62
CA CYS A 353 -4.51 2.73 17.46
C CYS A 353 -3.67 3.98 17.17
N TYR A 354 -2.49 3.75 16.62
CA TYR A 354 -1.62 4.81 16.12
C TYR A 354 -0.84 4.31 14.90
N VAL A 355 -0.69 5.17 13.92
CA VAL A 355 0.23 4.98 12.81
C VAL A 355 1.00 6.27 12.60
N GLY A 356 2.28 6.19 12.32
CA GLY A 356 3.12 7.37 12.13
C GLY A 356 4.34 7.08 11.30
N ALA A 357 5.02 8.17 10.90
CA ALA A 357 6.31 8.12 10.25
C ALA A 357 7.29 9.06 10.94
N LEU A 358 8.58 8.69 10.88
CA LEU A 358 9.69 9.46 11.43
C LEU A 358 10.84 9.44 10.43
N GLU A 359 11.46 10.62 10.21
CA GLU A 359 12.70 10.75 9.45
C GLU A 359 13.78 11.35 10.33
N ARG A 360 14.89 10.64 10.48
CA ARG A 360 16.05 11.12 11.19
C ARG A 360 17.31 10.40 10.72
N ASP A 361 18.41 11.14 10.62
CA ASP A 361 19.73 10.64 10.23
C ASP A 361 19.71 9.91 8.87
N GLY A 362 18.89 10.39 7.92
CA GLY A 362 18.72 9.81 6.58
C GLY A 362 17.94 8.49 6.55
N LYS A 363 17.29 8.13 7.64
CA LYS A 363 16.45 6.93 7.78
C LYS A 363 14.99 7.34 7.90
N ILE A 364 14.12 6.70 7.13
CA ILE A 364 12.67 6.91 7.19
C ILE A 364 12.01 5.63 7.70
N PHE A 365 11.32 5.76 8.83
CA PHE A 365 10.57 4.67 9.44
C PHE A 365 9.08 4.94 9.40
N SER A 366 8.28 3.92 9.13
CA SER A 366 6.87 3.90 9.45
C SER A 366 6.57 2.90 10.55
N ILE A 367 5.62 3.22 11.42
CA ILE A 367 5.12 2.33 12.47
C ILE A 367 3.61 2.24 12.43
N ALA A 368 3.09 1.10 12.84
CA ALA A 368 1.67 0.94 13.15
C ALA A 368 1.49 0.17 14.46
N LEU A 369 0.54 0.65 15.27
CA LEU A 369 0.16 0.09 16.57
C LEU A 369 -1.36 -0.12 16.55
N LEU A 370 -1.81 -1.35 16.73
CA LEU A 370 -3.21 -1.71 16.82
C LEU A 370 -3.54 -2.28 18.20
N ALA A 371 -4.72 -1.94 18.71
CA ALA A 371 -5.20 -2.37 20.03
C ALA A 371 -4.19 -2.09 21.15
N CYS A 372 -3.65 -0.87 21.20
CA CYS A 372 -2.66 -0.42 22.18
C CYS A 372 -3.35 0.15 23.42
N GLY A 373 -4.13 -0.70 24.11
CA GLY A 373 -4.88 -0.37 25.31
C GLY A 373 -6.27 0.22 25.04
N TRP A 374 -7.04 0.36 26.15
CA TRP A 374 -8.39 0.90 26.20
C TRP A 374 -8.47 2.06 27.20
N PRO A 375 -9.64 2.65 27.49
CA PRO A 375 -9.77 3.79 28.40
C PRO A 375 -8.96 3.63 29.68
N ASN A 376 -8.29 4.70 30.08
CA ASN A 376 -7.27 4.88 31.11
C ASN A 376 -5.81 4.60 30.64
N ASN A 377 -5.58 4.02 29.45
CA ASN A 377 -4.26 3.68 28.93
C ASN A 377 -3.91 4.49 27.65
N LYS A 378 -4.43 5.71 27.54
CA LYS A 378 -4.28 6.57 26.34
C LYS A 378 -2.83 6.87 25.96
N SER A 379 -1.89 6.84 26.91
CA SER A 379 -0.47 7.14 26.70
C SER A 379 0.36 5.95 26.19
N TRP A 380 -0.14 4.72 26.26
CA TRP A 380 0.60 3.52 25.89
C TRP A 380 1.10 3.57 24.45
N LYS A 381 0.27 4.05 23.51
CA LYS A 381 0.67 4.21 22.12
C LYS A 381 1.86 5.15 21.91
N TRP A 382 2.05 6.15 22.79
CA TRP A 382 3.20 7.05 22.73
C TRP A 382 4.47 6.41 23.27
N HIS A 383 4.33 5.56 24.29
CA HIS A 383 5.39 4.72 24.79
C HIS A 383 5.89 3.77 23.70
N ASP A 384 4.99 2.96 23.14
CA ASP A 384 5.32 1.98 22.13
C ASP A 384 5.89 2.62 20.87
N ALA A 385 5.32 3.74 20.42
CA ALA A 385 5.83 4.48 19.26
C ALA A 385 7.29 4.93 19.48
N ARG A 386 7.59 5.45 20.66
CA ARG A 386 8.95 5.87 21.02
C ARG A 386 9.91 4.69 21.03
N LEU A 387 9.54 3.59 21.67
CA LEU A 387 10.36 2.37 21.73
C LEU A 387 10.71 1.85 20.35
N LEU A 388 9.71 1.75 19.44
CA LEU A 388 9.93 1.27 18.10
C LEU A 388 10.90 2.16 17.31
N TYR A 389 10.70 3.49 17.36
CA TYR A 389 11.59 4.41 16.65
C TYR A 389 13.00 4.44 17.24
N GLU A 390 13.14 4.46 18.56
CA GLU A 390 14.45 4.42 19.25
C GLU A 390 15.19 3.11 18.90
N TYR A 391 14.48 1.99 18.86
CA TYR A 391 15.04 0.71 18.41
C TYR A 391 15.52 0.78 16.95
N GLY A 392 14.68 1.30 16.04
CA GLY A 392 15.03 1.46 14.63
C GLY A 392 16.28 2.33 14.43
N LEU A 393 16.31 3.50 15.10
CA LEU A 393 17.43 4.42 15.02
C LEU A 393 18.74 3.83 15.56
N ALA A 394 18.67 3.03 16.63
CA ALA A 394 19.82 2.44 17.29
C ALA A 394 20.39 1.22 16.57
N ASN A 395 19.54 0.41 15.90
CA ASN A 395 19.92 -0.91 15.43
C ASN A 395 20.04 -1.01 13.91
N TYR A 396 19.54 -0.03 13.13
CA TYR A 396 19.57 -0.08 11.67
C TYR A 396 20.34 1.09 11.09
N GLU A 397 21.11 0.83 10.05
CA GLU A 397 21.85 1.80 9.27
C GLU A 397 21.50 1.69 7.79
N LYS A 398 21.37 2.81 7.09
CA LYS A 398 21.15 2.84 5.64
C LYS A 398 22.45 2.46 4.95
N ARG A 399 22.44 1.39 4.16
CA ARG A 399 23.59 0.90 3.42
C ARG A 399 23.19 0.61 1.98
N ASP A 400 24.06 1.00 1.06
CA ASP A 400 24.01 0.54 -0.33
C ASP A 400 24.58 -0.88 -0.40
N ILE A 401 23.79 -1.80 -0.96
CA ILE A 401 24.16 -3.21 -1.15
C ILE A 401 24.52 -3.54 -2.60
N TYR A 402 24.48 -2.56 -3.50
CA TYR A 402 24.83 -2.78 -4.88
C TYR A 402 26.27 -3.29 -4.99
N GLN A 403 26.45 -4.36 -5.77
CA GLN A 403 27.73 -4.93 -6.09
C GLN A 403 27.85 -5.07 -7.60
N LYS A 404 28.87 -4.45 -8.19
CA LYS A 404 29.12 -4.59 -9.61
C LYS A 404 29.48 -6.04 -9.94
N ALA A 405 28.66 -6.69 -10.77
CA ALA A 405 28.88 -8.07 -11.18
C ALA A 405 30.07 -8.21 -12.16
N GLU A 406 30.87 -9.26 -12.00
CA GLU A 406 31.77 -9.71 -13.06
C GLU A 406 30.96 -10.48 -14.10
N LEU A 407 30.67 -9.84 -15.24
CA LEU A 407 29.84 -10.39 -16.29
C LEU A 407 30.69 -11.24 -17.27
N PRO A 408 30.42 -12.56 -17.39
CA PRO A 408 31.09 -13.40 -18.38
C PRO A 408 30.55 -13.13 -19.79
N LEU A 409 31.27 -13.59 -20.80
CA LEU A 409 30.75 -13.68 -22.15
C LEU A 409 29.76 -14.84 -22.25
N ILE A 410 28.61 -14.65 -22.90
CA ILE A 410 27.66 -15.74 -23.19
C ILE A 410 27.92 -16.27 -24.61
N PRO A 411 28.06 -17.61 -24.80
CA PRO A 411 28.17 -18.23 -26.11
C PRO A 411 26.95 -17.97 -26.97
N VAL A 412 27.15 -17.67 -28.28
CA VAL A 412 26.08 -17.46 -29.25
C VAL A 412 26.15 -18.52 -30.33
N GLN A 413 25.13 -19.36 -30.40
CA GLN A 413 25.01 -20.40 -31.41
C GLN A 413 24.54 -19.79 -32.74
N GLU A 414 25.08 -20.27 -33.85
CA GLU A 414 24.79 -19.82 -35.21
C GLU A 414 25.02 -18.30 -35.46
N GLY A 415 25.77 -17.63 -34.58
CA GLY A 415 26.11 -16.21 -34.71
C GLY A 415 27.34 -15.95 -35.61
N ILE A 416 27.47 -14.73 -36.14
CA ILE A 416 28.68 -14.26 -36.81
C ILE A 416 29.84 -14.12 -35.80
N CYS A 417 29.53 -13.88 -34.52
CA CYS A 417 30.44 -13.94 -33.38
C CYS A 417 30.05 -15.14 -32.52
N ASP A 418 31.04 -15.80 -31.91
CA ASP A 418 30.82 -16.99 -31.10
C ASP A 418 30.37 -16.68 -29.65
N SER A 419 30.39 -15.40 -29.25
CA SER A 419 29.94 -14.92 -27.96
C SER A 419 29.49 -13.47 -28.04
N VAL A 420 28.76 -13.02 -27.02
CA VAL A 420 28.28 -11.64 -26.80
C VAL A 420 28.68 -11.12 -25.43
N SER A 421 29.09 -9.86 -25.37
CA SER A 421 29.34 -9.15 -24.13
C SER A 421 28.06 -8.71 -23.45
N LEU A 422 28.11 -8.60 -22.13
CA LEU A 422 26.98 -8.23 -21.28
C LEU A 422 27.17 -6.86 -20.65
N THR A 423 26.07 -6.22 -20.33
CA THR A 423 26.04 -4.95 -19.59
C THR A 423 24.97 -4.98 -18.51
N GLN A 424 25.20 -4.21 -17.46
CA GLN A 424 24.27 -3.97 -16.38
C GLN A 424 24.30 -2.47 -16.06
N GLU A 425 23.14 -1.88 -15.82
CA GLU A 425 23.04 -0.50 -15.33
C GLU A 425 23.47 -0.44 -13.88
N GLU A 426 24.33 0.51 -13.53
CA GLU A 426 24.67 0.80 -12.14
C GLU A 426 23.50 1.52 -11.50
N THR A 427 23.09 1.07 -10.32
CA THR A 427 21.98 1.64 -9.55
C THR A 427 22.33 1.62 -8.08
N ASP A 428 21.65 2.45 -7.29
CA ASP A 428 21.72 2.45 -5.83
C ASP A 428 20.64 1.50 -5.30
N ILE A 429 21.02 0.52 -4.47
CA ILE A 429 20.13 -0.38 -3.75
C ILE A 429 20.34 -0.12 -2.26
N SER A 430 19.77 0.99 -1.79
CA SER A 430 19.91 1.40 -0.39
C SER A 430 18.75 0.89 0.46
N LEU A 431 19.06 0.23 1.57
CA LEU A 431 18.08 -0.21 2.56
C LEU A 431 18.63 -0.14 3.98
N LEU A 432 17.72 -0.14 4.96
CA LEU A 432 18.08 -0.19 6.37
C LEU A 432 18.49 -1.61 6.76
N LEU A 433 19.71 -1.78 7.25
CA LEU A 433 20.27 -3.07 7.66
C LEU A 433 20.66 -3.04 9.12
N GLY A 434 20.27 -4.08 9.84
CA GLY A 434 20.69 -4.35 11.21
C GLY A 434 21.95 -5.23 11.27
N SER A 435 22.50 -5.40 12.48
CA SER A 435 23.68 -6.23 12.70
C SER A 435 23.51 -7.71 12.31
N PRO A 436 22.32 -8.35 12.43
CA PRO A 436 22.14 -9.74 12.05
C PRO A 436 21.83 -9.94 10.57
N ASP A 437 21.60 -8.87 9.78
CA ASP A 437 21.20 -9.01 8.39
C ASP A 437 22.34 -9.56 7.53
N GLU A 438 22.06 -10.68 6.85
CA GLU A 438 22.96 -11.31 5.90
C GLU A 438 22.56 -10.94 4.45
N ILE A 439 23.54 -10.44 3.69
CA ILE A 439 23.34 -10.03 2.31
C ILE A 439 24.12 -10.96 1.39
N SER A 440 23.47 -11.43 0.33
CA SER A 440 24.12 -12.14 -0.75
C SER A 440 23.61 -11.67 -2.11
N ALA A 441 24.51 -11.68 -3.10
CA ALA A 441 24.18 -11.41 -4.48
C ALA A 441 24.48 -12.64 -5.33
N GLN A 442 23.56 -13.04 -6.21
CA GLN A 442 23.68 -14.21 -7.06
C GLN A 442 23.41 -13.85 -8.51
N LEU A 443 24.28 -14.32 -9.41
CA LEU A 443 24.14 -14.13 -10.84
C LEU A 443 23.42 -15.34 -11.45
N SER A 444 22.34 -15.06 -12.19
CA SER A 444 21.57 -16.06 -12.94
C SER A 444 21.56 -15.65 -14.42
N LEU A 445 22.31 -16.38 -15.27
CA LEU A 445 22.47 -16.07 -16.69
C LEU A 445 22.03 -17.25 -17.56
N ALA A 446 21.64 -16.96 -18.81
CA ALA A 446 21.47 -17.97 -19.83
C ALA A 446 22.81 -18.65 -20.15
N GLU A 447 22.83 -19.96 -20.31
CA GLU A 447 24.04 -20.73 -20.64
C GLU A 447 24.54 -20.46 -22.06
N SER A 448 23.63 -20.23 -23.00
CA SER A 448 23.92 -19.85 -24.40
C SER A 448 22.73 -19.14 -25.03
N LEU A 449 22.98 -18.39 -26.11
CA LEU A 449 21.96 -17.71 -26.91
C LEU A 449 21.97 -18.23 -28.34
N GLU A 450 20.85 -18.15 -29.04
CA GLU A 450 20.72 -18.47 -30.48
C GLU A 450 20.63 -17.18 -31.28
N ALA A 451 21.44 -17.05 -32.31
CA ALA A 451 21.42 -15.88 -33.20
C ALA A 451 20.14 -15.83 -34.10
N PRO A 452 19.56 -14.64 -34.37
CA PRO A 452 20.14 -13.33 -34.10
C PRO A 452 19.89 -12.89 -32.63
N VAL A 453 20.89 -12.24 -32.00
CA VAL A 453 20.80 -11.61 -30.71
C VAL A 453 20.72 -10.11 -30.90
N GLU A 454 19.76 -9.47 -30.22
CA GLU A 454 19.60 -8.01 -30.23
C GLU A 454 20.41 -7.36 -29.10
N ALA A 455 20.89 -6.14 -29.29
CA ALA A 455 21.50 -5.35 -28.24
C ALA A 455 20.41 -4.94 -27.22
N GLY A 456 20.73 -4.96 -25.92
CA GLY A 456 19.79 -4.64 -24.85
C GLY A 456 18.80 -5.77 -24.48
N MET A 457 18.93 -6.96 -25.09
CA MET A 457 18.10 -8.11 -24.75
C MET A 457 18.45 -8.61 -23.33
N THR A 458 17.44 -8.78 -22.48
CA THR A 458 17.64 -9.36 -21.12
C THR A 458 18.00 -10.84 -21.23
N VAL A 459 19.12 -11.22 -20.67
CA VAL A 459 19.69 -12.58 -20.72
C VAL A 459 19.89 -13.21 -19.35
N GLY A 460 19.58 -12.46 -18.31
CA GLY A 460 19.69 -12.94 -16.93
C GLY A 460 19.45 -11.84 -15.92
N TRP A 461 19.73 -12.15 -14.68
CA TRP A 461 19.47 -11.31 -13.52
C TRP A 461 20.60 -11.40 -12.52
N GLN A 462 20.91 -10.30 -11.86
CA GLN A 462 21.63 -10.29 -10.60
C GLN A 462 20.61 -10.13 -9.48
N ASN A 463 20.45 -11.18 -8.67
CA ASN A 463 19.49 -11.27 -7.60
C ASN A 463 20.17 -10.94 -6.27
N TYR A 464 19.62 -10.00 -5.54
CA TYR A 464 20.03 -9.61 -4.20
C TYR A 464 19.11 -10.24 -3.17
N TYR A 465 19.69 -10.85 -2.15
CA TYR A 465 18.96 -11.50 -1.07
C TYR A 465 19.33 -10.86 0.25
N VAL A 466 18.33 -10.68 1.11
CA VAL A 466 18.47 -10.26 2.50
C VAL A 466 17.92 -11.38 3.37
N ASN A 467 18.72 -11.93 4.25
CA ASN A 467 18.36 -13.08 5.11
C ASN A 467 17.84 -14.30 4.32
N GLY A 468 18.34 -14.49 3.09
CA GLY A 468 17.95 -15.57 2.20
C GLY A 468 16.63 -15.33 1.42
N GLU A 469 15.93 -14.24 1.65
CA GLU A 469 14.76 -13.84 0.87
C GLU A 469 15.17 -12.91 -0.27
N LEU A 470 14.56 -13.11 -1.46
CA LEU A 470 14.83 -12.27 -2.63
C LEU A 470 14.31 -10.86 -2.36
N TYR A 471 15.24 -9.89 -2.39
CA TYR A 471 14.92 -8.49 -2.19
C TYR A 471 14.74 -7.73 -3.50
N GLU A 472 15.75 -7.85 -4.43
CA GLU A 472 15.75 -7.09 -5.68
C GLU A 472 16.40 -7.94 -6.80
N SER A 473 16.00 -7.72 -8.04
CA SER A 473 16.54 -8.39 -9.23
C SER A 473 16.87 -7.36 -10.30
N LEU A 474 18.16 -7.18 -10.58
CA LEU A 474 18.62 -6.28 -11.63
C LEU A 474 18.82 -7.04 -12.95
N PRO A 475 18.26 -6.55 -14.08
CA PRO A 475 18.40 -7.21 -15.36
C PRO A 475 19.82 -7.07 -15.91
N ILE A 476 20.33 -8.18 -16.47
CA ILE A 476 21.56 -8.20 -17.24
C ILE A 476 21.21 -8.31 -18.70
N ARG A 477 21.80 -7.46 -19.53
CA ARG A 477 21.47 -7.31 -20.93
C ARG A 477 22.67 -7.54 -21.84
N THR A 478 22.40 -7.89 -23.09
CA THR A 478 23.44 -7.93 -24.13
C THR A 478 23.91 -6.51 -24.43
N ALA A 479 25.23 -6.30 -24.48
CA ALA A 479 25.82 -5.00 -24.79
C ALA A 479 25.77 -4.68 -26.30
N GLU A 480 25.73 -5.71 -27.15
CA GLU A 480 25.80 -5.62 -28.60
C GLU A 480 24.90 -6.63 -29.30
N ALA A 481 24.60 -6.40 -30.57
CA ALA A 481 23.82 -7.32 -31.36
C ALA A 481 24.75 -8.33 -32.09
N VAL A 482 24.30 -9.60 -32.21
CA VAL A 482 25.00 -10.64 -32.95
C VAL A 482 24.07 -11.15 -34.06
N ALA A 483 24.42 -10.89 -35.31
CA ALA A 483 23.65 -11.36 -36.47
C ALA A 483 23.80 -12.87 -36.68
N LYS A 484 22.80 -13.50 -37.26
CA LYS A 484 22.83 -14.92 -37.62
C LYS A 484 23.83 -15.18 -38.75
N ARG A 485 24.63 -16.23 -38.64
CA ARG A 485 25.57 -16.71 -39.67
C ARG A 485 24.80 -17.27 -40.86
N THR A 486 24.76 -16.55 -41.96
CA THR A 486 24.07 -16.95 -43.19
C THR A 486 25.06 -17.63 -44.18
N PHE A 487 24.54 -18.44 -45.10
CA PHE A 487 25.36 -19.03 -46.19
C PHE A 487 26.16 -17.97 -46.96
N ARG A 488 25.54 -16.82 -47.21
CA ARG A 488 26.21 -15.70 -47.92
C ARG A 488 27.39 -15.14 -47.11
N TYR A 489 27.25 -15.05 -45.80
CA TYR A 489 28.32 -14.65 -44.89
C TYR A 489 29.48 -15.67 -44.92
N CYS A 490 29.18 -16.97 -44.79
CA CYS A 490 30.19 -18.02 -44.82
C CYS A 490 30.92 -18.08 -46.13
N LEU A 491 30.22 -17.94 -47.28
CA LEU A 491 30.84 -17.90 -48.61
C LEU A 491 31.76 -16.69 -48.74
N GLY A 492 31.38 -15.53 -48.24
CA GLY A 492 32.18 -14.31 -48.20
C GLY A 492 33.50 -14.50 -47.43
N GLU A 493 33.43 -15.11 -46.25
CA GLU A 493 34.62 -15.39 -45.45
C GLU A 493 35.56 -16.43 -46.10
N ILE A 494 35.01 -17.48 -46.72
CA ILE A 494 35.81 -18.44 -47.50
C ILE A 494 36.54 -17.76 -48.66
N LEU A 495 35.86 -16.93 -49.42
CA LEU A 495 36.47 -16.19 -50.54
C LEU A 495 37.54 -15.22 -50.03
N ARG A 496 37.34 -14.56 -48.90
CA ARG A 496 38.33 -13.68 -48.25
C ARG A 496 39.61 -14.42 -47.90
N LEU A 497 39.46 -15.64 -47.33
CA LEU A 497 40.61 -16.51 -46.95
C LEU A 497 41.37 -17.05 -48.17
N ILE A 498 40.70 -17.19 -49.35
CA ILE A 498 41.35 -17.68 -50.57
C ILE A 498 42.14 -16.55 -51.28
N TRP A 499 41.73 -15.25 -51.07
CA TRP A 499 42.37 -14.09 -51.68
C TRP A 499 43.45 -13.42 -50.83
N LEU A 500 43.70 -13.96 -49.60
CA LEU A 500 44.84 -13.66 -48.76
C LEU A 500 45.97 -14.68 -49.02
#